data_8219e1b8a2c1ef537bd06989dab139a8
#
_entry.id   8219e1b8a2c1ef537bd06989dab139a8
#
_cell.length_a   1.000
_cell.length_b   1.000
_cell.length_c   1.000
_cell.angle_alpha   90.00
_cell.angle_beta   90.00
_cell.angle_gamma   90.00
#
_symmetry.space_group_name_H-M   'P 1'
#
loop_
_entity.id
_entity.type
_entity.pdbx_description
1 polymer ?
#
loop_
_entity_poly.entity_id
_entity_poly.type
_entity_poly.pdbx_seq_one_letter_code
_entity_poly.pdbx_strand_id
1 'polypeptide(L)'
;WCLREREMMMDLLQELGGSRMHYNFPRVGGVKRDLPHGFAQRARAKVSLFLNRIQEYEALFDESTIFLIRTQGVGYSKPEEMVNHGVTGPNLRAGGVNYDIRTAHPYSVYSELDWEPPVERPSIKGADCYDRYRIRVEEMRVSALMVLEALDKIPRGADTYHEPGDPAILAKAPSRAPEGTSGSHHFEDSRGESMFYLAGGGEGRGKMPYRASIRSPMFITIPYASKCMVGYKVADIPAIMGSFDPCIGETDR
;
A
#
# COMPACT_ATOMS: atom_id res chain seq x y z
N TRP A 1 17.55 6.22 -11.08
CA TRP A 1 16.52 5.53 -11.84
C TRP A 1 15.16 5.64 -11.16
N CYS A 2 14.88 4.87 -10.11
CA CYS A 2 13.56 4.78 -9.46
C CYS A 2 12.91 6.13 -9.11
N LEU A 3 13.67 7.13 -8.71
CA LEU A 3 13.15 8.46 -8.42
C LEU A 3 12.60 9.18 -9.67
N ARG A 4 13.17 8.94 -10.84
CA ARG A 4 12.69 9.54 -12.09
C ARG A 4 11.28 9.06 -12.44
N GLU A 5 11.05 7.76 -12.39
CA GLU A 5 9.74 7.18 -12.68
C GLU A 5 8.72 7.49 -11.58
N ARG A 6 9.17 7.53 -10.31
CA ARG A 6 8.34 8.00 -9.18
C ARG A 6 7.82 9.42 -9.42
N GLU A 7 8.65 10.33 -9.92
CA GLU A 7 8.23 11.69 -10.25
C GLU A 7 7.08 11.72 -11.27
N MET A 8 7.11 10.84 -12.28
CA MET A 8 6.01 10.76 -13.25
C MET A 8 4.67 10.37 -12.60
N MET A 9 4.70 9.46 -11.61
CA MET A 9 3.50 9.08 -10.85
C MET A 9 3.04 10.21 -9.96
N MET A 10 3.96 10.89 -9.29
CA MET A 10 3.65 12.05 -8.44
C MET A 10 3.03 13.21 -9.24
N ASP A 11 3.45 13.42 -10.48
CA ASP A 11 2.83 14.41 -11.36
C ASP A 11 1.36 14.08 -11.66
N LEU A 12 1.04 12.79 -11.90
CA LEU A 12 -0.34 12.34 -12.09
C LEU A 12 -1.17 12.56 -10.82
N LEU A 13 -0.64 12.23 -9.66
CA LEU A 13 -1.31 12.43 -8.38
C LEU A 13 -1.50 13.91 -8.06
N GLN A 14 -0.52 14.76 -8.40
CA GLN A 14 -0.65 16.22 -8.28
C GLN A 14 -1.74 16.76 -9.21
N GLU A 15 -1.82 16.25 -10.43
CA GLU A 15 -2.87 16.65 -11.37
C GLU A 15 -4.27 16.31 -10.83
N LEU A 16 -4.44 15.17 -10.14
CA LEU A 16 -5.70 14.79 -9.51
C LEU A 16 -5.97 15.55 -8.22
N GLY A 17 -5.04 15.51 -7.28
CA GLY A 17 -5.24 15.99 -5.91
C GLY A 17 -4.85 17.45 -5.67
N GLY A 18 -4.00 18.02 -6.54
CA GLY A 18 -3.42 19.35 -6.37
C GLY A 18 -2.16 19.39 -5.49
N SER A 19 -1.71 18.25 -4.98
CA SER A 19 -0.50 18.09 -4.18
C SER A 19 0.30 16.87 -4.64
N ARG A 20 1.63 16.96 -4.56
CA ARG A 20 2.53 15.84 -4.86
C ARG A 20 2.58 14.82 -3.73
N MET A 21 2.29 15.25 -2.52
CA MET A 21 2.16 14.43 -1.31
C MET A 21 0.85 14.82 -0.61
N HIS A 22 0.29 13.93 0.20
CA HIS A 22 -0.98 14.16 0.89
C HIS A 22 -2.13 14.46 -0.08
N TYR A 23 -2.43 13.54 -0.95
CA TYR A 23 -3.27 13.72 -2.13
C TYR A 23 -4.71 14.15 -1.86
N ASN A 24 -5.27 13.97 -0.73
CA ASN A 24 -6.61 14.43 -0.32
C ASN A 24 -7.64 14.50 -1.48
N PHE A 25 -7.65 13.49 -2.33
CA PHE A 25 -8.52 13.38 -3.50
C PHE A 25 -9.85 12.68 -3.16
N PRO A 26 -9.86 11.50 -2.47
CA PRO A 26 -11.08 10.90 -1.96
C PRO A 26 -11.74 11.80 -0.91
N ARG A 27 -13.06 11.86 -0.96
CA ARG A 27 -13.92 12.66 -0.05
C ARG A 27 -15.07 11.81 0.43
N VAL A 28 -15.71 12.23 1.52
CA VAL A 28 -16.98 11.62 1.93
C VAL A 28 -18.01 11.83 0.81
N GLY A 29 -18.52 10.74 0.27
CA GLY A 29 -19.47 10.73 -0.83
C GLY A 29 -18.87 10.65 -2.24
N GLY A 30 -17.54 10.59 -2.40
CA GLY A 30 -16.90 10.43 -3.73
C GLY A 30 -15.48 10.95 -3.82
N VAL A 31 -15.19 11.76 -4.83
CA VAL A 31 -13.87 12.33 -5.09
C VAL A 31 -13.93 13.86 -5.21
N LYS A 32 -12.82 14.53 -5.01
CA LYS A 32 -12.74 16.00 -4.94
C LYS A 32 -13.20 16.70 -6.23
N ARG A 33 -12.96 16.09 -7.38
CA ARG A 33 -13.29 16.59 -8.72
C ARG A 33 -13.23 15.46 -9.72
N ASP A 34 -13.81 15.68 -10.89
CA ASP A 34 -13.70 14.75 -12.00
C ASP A 34 -12.28 14.70 -12.56
N LEU A 35 -11.99 13.69 -13.38
CA LEU A 35 -10.72 13.54 -14.06
C LEU A 35 -10.45 14.72 -15.00
N PRO A 36 -9.26 15.33 -14.95
CA PRO A 36 -8.88 16.38 -15.89
C PRO A 36 -8.91 15.87 -17.34
N HIS A 37 -9.24 16.77 -18.27
CA HIS A 37 -9.27 16.43 -19.69
C HIS A 37 -7.98 15.77 -20.17
N GLY A 38 -8.09 14.62 -20.83
CA GLY A 38 -6.94 13.83 -21.32
C GLY A 38 -6.11 13.12 -20.24
N PHE A 39 -6.55 13.13 -18.98
CA PHE A 39 -5.83 12.49 -17.87
C PHE A 39 -5.61 11.01 -18.13
N ALA A 40 -6.65 10.25 -18.51
CA ALA A 40 -6.55 8.82 -18.74
C ALA A 40 -5.50 8.46 -19.81
N GLN A 41 -5.40 9.28 -20.86
CA GLN A 41 -4.38 9.08 -21.90
C GLN A 41 -2.96 9.34 -21.38
N ARG A 42 -2.75 10.42 -20.61
CA ARG A 42 -1.44 10.72 -20.01
C ARG A 42 -1.04 9.67 -18.98
N ALA A 43 -1.98 9.25 -18.14
CA ALA A 43 -1.77 8.21 -17.13
C ALA A 43 -1.37 6.89 -17.81
N ARG A 44 -2.09 6.47 -18.84
CA ARG A 44 -1.76 5.27 -19.61
C ARG A 44 -0.34 5.33 -20.17
N ALA A 45 0.05 6.43 -20.81
CA ALA A 45 1.39 6.59 -21.39
C ALA A 45 2.48 6.49 -20.31
N LYS A 46 2.31 7.16 -19.16
CA LYS A 46 3.28 7.14 -18.06
C LYS A 46 3.37 5.76 -17.39
N VAL A 47 2.23 5.10 -17.16
CA VAL A 47 2.19 3.76 -16.53
C VAL A 47 2.77 2.70 -17.47
N SER A 48 2.48 2.76 -18.77
CA SER A 48 3.09 1.84 -19.75
C SER A 48 4.61 2.02 -19.84
N LEU A 49 5.09 3.27 -19.79
CA LEU A 49 6.52 3.54 -19.72
C LEU A 49 7.13 2.97 -18.41
N PHE A 50 6.45 3.13 -17.29
CA PHE A 50 6.90 2.58 -16.02
C PHE A 50 7.03 1.05 -16.06
N LEU A 51 6.06 0.34 -16.64
CA LEU A 51 6.13 -1.11 -16.82
C LEU A 51 7.39 -1.56 -17.57
N ASN A 52 7.77 -0.84 -18.64
CA ASN A 52 8.99 -1.13 -19.38
C ASN A 52 10.25 -0.85 -18.52
N ARG A 53 10.19 0.15 -17.63
CA ARG A 53 11.32 0.51 -16.76
C ARG A 53 11.56 -0.47 -15.61
N ILE A 54 10.55 -1.21 -15.20
CA ILE A 54 10.71 -2.27 -14.18
C ILE A 54 11.78 -3.28 -14.62
N GLN A 55 11.84 -3.63 -15.91
CA GLN A 55 12.86 -4.55 -16.44
C GLN A 55 14.29 -4.00 -16.27
N GLU A 56 14.48 -2.67 -16.38
CA GLU A 56 15.77 -2.04 -16.14
C GLU A 56 16.18 -2.13 -14.64
N TYR A 57 15.20 -2.09 -13.72
CA TYR A 57 15.48 -2.27 -12.29
C TYR A 57 15.91 -3.70 -12.00
N GLU A 58 15.21 -4.68 -12.56
CA GLU A 58 15.57 -6.09 -12.43
C GLU A 58 16.98 -6.33 -12.97
N ALA A 59 17.28 -5.90 -14.19
CA ALA A 59 18.63 -6.06 -14.77
C ALA A 59 19.71 -5.41 -13.88
N LEU A 60 19.46 -4.22 -13.34
CA LEU A 60 20.43 -3.52 -12.48
C LEU A 60 20.76 -4.28 -11.20
N PHE A 61 19.77 -4.87 -10.56
CA PHE A 61 19.93 -5.53 -9.26
C PHE A 61 20.19 -7.03 -9.39
N ASP A 62 19.46 -7.73 -10.25
CA ASP A 62 19.57 -9.19 -10.37
C ASP A 62 20.88 -9.63 -11.06
N GLU A 63 21.50 -8.75 -11.87
CA GLU A 63 22.82 -8.98 -12.45
C GLU A 63 23.99 -8.56 -11.52
N SER A 64 23.69 -7.86 -10.43
CA SER A 64 24.71 -7.38 -9.49
C SER A 64 25.11 -8.47 -8.50
N THR A 65 26.27 -9.08 -8.71
CA THR A 65 26.84 -10.08 -7.80
C THR A 65 26.94 -9.57 -6.35
N ILE A 66 27.29 -8.30 -6.17
CA ILE A 66 27.38 -7.69 -4.83
C ILE A 66 26.01 -7.64 -4.17
N PHE A 67 24.96 -7.24 -4.90
CA PHE A 67 23.60 -7.19 -4.39
C PHE A 67 23.12 -8.58 -3.99
N LEU A 68 23.32 -9.58 -4.85
CA LEU A 68 22.91 -10.97 -4.59
C LEU A 68 23.61 -11.53 -3.33
N ILE A 69 24.92 -11.38 -3.20
CA ILE A 69 25.67 -11.85 -2.02
C ILE A 69 25.22 -11.17 -0.73
N ARG A 70 24.77 -9.90 -0.81
CA ARG A 70 24.35 -9.12 0.36
C ARG A 70 22.88 -9.28 0.73
N THR A 71 22.08 -9.94 -0.10
CA THR A 71 20.63 -10.08 0.09
C THR A 71 20.17 -11.53 0.18
N GLN A 72 20.78 -12.44 -0.59
CA GLN A 72 20.44 -13.87 -0.56
C GLN A 72 20.96 -14.54 0.72
N GLY A 73 20.06 -15.25 1.41
CA GLY A 73 20.36 -15.91 2.69
C GLY A 73 20.54 -14.95 3.86
N VAL A 74 20.30 -13.66 3.69
CA VAL A 74 20.46 -12.63 4.72
C VAL A 74 19.09 -12.18 5.23
N GLY A 75 18.93 -12.08 6.58
CA GLY A 75 17.69 -11.62 7.20
C GLY A 75 16.52 -12.59 6.98
N TYR A 76 16.77 -13.87 7.14
CA TYR A 76 15.79 -14.92 6.94
C TYR A 76 14.61 -14.83 7.90
N SER A 77 13.40 -15.05 7.38
CA SER A 77 12.13 -14.99 8.11
C SER A 77 11.31 -16.23 7.78
N LYS A 78 10.80 -16.93 8.81
CA LYS A 78 9.90 -18.07 8.64
C LYS A 78 8.47 -17.61 8.49
N PRO A 79 7.67 -18.17 7.53
CA PRO A 79 6.28 -17.83 7.34
C PRO A 79 5.43 -17.95 8.59
N GLU A 80 5.60 -19.03 9.34
CA GLU A 80 4.84 -19.30 10.58
C GLU A 80 5.16 -18.25 11.67
N GLU A 81 6.41 -17.82 11.78
CA GLU A 81 6.81 -16.77 12.71
C GLU A 81 6.24 -15.41 12.29
N MET A 82 6.23 -15.10 10.98
CA MET A 82 5.61 -13.87 10.46
C MET A 82 4.12 -13.83 10.77
N VAL A 83 3.39 -14.91 10.51
CA VAL A 83 1.95 -15.02 10.84
C VAL A 83 1.72 -14.87 12.34
N ASN A 84 2.48 -15.56 13.17
CA ASN A 84 2.35 -15.51 14.63
C ASN A 84 2.64 -14.12 15.21
N HIS A 85 3.46 -13.30 14.53
CA HIS A 85 3.71 -11.91 14.92
C HIS A 85 2.70 -10.93 14.31
N GLY A 86 1.81 -11.39 13.41
CA GLY A 86 0.83 -10.55 12.73
C GLY A 86 1.42 -9.70 11.60
N VAL A 87 2.56 -10.10 11.04
CA VAL A 87 3.13 -9.48 9.83
C VAL A 87 2.19 -9.71 8.66
N THR A 88 1.96 -8.68 7.85
CA THR A 88 1.07 -8.70 6.67
C THR A 88 1.75 -8.06 5.46
N GLY A 89 1.06 -8.04 4.32
CA GLY A 89 1.50 -7.34 3.13
C GLY A 89 2.67 -8.00 2.41
N PRO A 90 3.45 -7.22 1.66
CA PRO A 90 4.54 -7.73 0.83
C PRO A 90 5.57 -8.55 1.63
N ASN A 91 5.83 -8.20 2.89
CA ASN A 91 6.75 -8.95 3.73
C ASN A 91 6.27 -10.38 4.00
N LEU A 92 4.97 -10.57 4.24
CA LEU A 92 4.37 -11.88 4.45
C LEU A 92 4.29 -12.67 3.14
N ARG A 93 3.90 -12.01 2.04
CA ARG A 93 3.82 -12.62 0.70
C ARG A 93 5.20 -13.04 0.16
N ALA A 94 6.27 -12.34 0.56
CA ALA A 94 7.64 -12.78 0.29
C ALA A 94 7.96 -14.15 0.90
N GLY A 95 7.31 -14.51 2.01
CA GLY A 95 7.44 -15.83 2.63
C GLY A 95 6.59 -16.92 1.99
N GLY A 96 5.86 -16.62 0.93
CA GLY A 96 5.00 -17.57 0.23
C GLY A 96 3.60 -17.71 0.82
N VAL A 97 3.18 -16.82 1.72
CA VAL A 97 1.83 -16.81 2.29
C VAL A 97 0.92 -15.96 1.43
N ASN A 98 -0.09 -16.58 0.83
CA ASN A 98 -1.08 -15.89 0.02
C ASN A 98 -2.14 -15.22 0.91
N TYR A 99 -1.82 -14.02 1.39
CA TYR A 99 -2.75 -13.18 2.14
C TYR A 99 -2.66 -11.73 1.68
N ASP A 100 -3.82 -11.20 1.29
CA ASP A 100 -4.02 -9.80 0.93
C ASP A 100 -5.46 -9.40 1.31
N ILE A 101 -5.63 -8.31 2.04
CA ILE A 101 -6.95 -7.88 2.49
C ILE A 101 -7.86 -7.49 1.33
N ARG A 102 -7.30 -7.05 0.21
CA ARG A 102 -8.04 -6.67 -1.00
C ARG A 102 -8.73 -7.87 -1.66
N THR A 103 -8.20 -9.08 -1.47
CA THR A 103 -8.79 -10.34 -1.94
C THR A 103 -9.56 -11.06 -0.85
N ALA A 104 -9.06 -11.04 0.40
CA ALA A 104 -9.70 -11.73 1.53
C ALA A 104 -11.00 -11.03 1.97
N HIS A 105 -11.03 -9.70 1.96
CA HIS A 105 -12.20 -8.87 2.28
C HIS A 105 -12.28 -7.70 1.29
N PRO A 106 -12.73 -7.96 0.04
CA PRO A 106 -12.72 -6.97 -1.02
C PRO A 106 -13.46 -5.69 -0.65
N TYR A 107 -12.86 -4.57 -0.98
CA TYR A 107 -13.43 -3.23 -0.80
C TYR A 107 -13.18 -2.39 -2.05
N SER A 108 -13.92 -1.26 -2.19
CA SER A 108 -13.86 -0.41 -3.37
C SER A 108 -14.09 -1.23 -4.64
N VAL A 109 -13.28 -1.06 -5.67
CA VAL A 109 -13.41 -1.73 -6.97
C VAL A 109 -12.50 -2.95 -7.14
N TYR A 110 -11.78 -3.38 -6.10
CA TYR A 110 -10.80 -4.46 -6.22
C TYR A 110 -11.41 -5.79 -6.68
N SER A 111 -12.66 -6.08 -6.31
CA SER A 111 -13.37 -7.28 -6.78
C SER A 111 -13.80 -7.22 -8.24
N GLU A 112 -13.76 -6.05 -8.86
CA GLU A 112 -14.12 -5.85 -10.26
C GLU A 112 -12.92 -5.92 -11.21
N LEU A 113 -11.70 -5.91 -10.66
CA LEU A 113 -10.45 -5.98 -11.41
C LEU A 113 -9.99 -7.44 -11.54
N ASP A 114 -9.41 -7.77 -12.68
CA ASP A 114 -8.80 -9.08 -12.95
C ASP A 114 -7.33 -9.09 -12.50
N TRP A 115 -7.10 -9.41 -11.26
CA TRP A 115 -5.78 -9.43 -10.66
C TRP A 115 -5.67 -10.45 -9.53
N GLU A 116 -4.43 -10.85 -9.25
CA GLU A 116 -4.09 -11.65 -8.06
C GLU A 116 -2.91 -11.01 -7.33
N PRO A 117 -2.89 -11.07 -6.00
CA PRO A 117 -1.73 -10.59 -5.25
C PRO A 117 -0.51 -11.43 -5.60
N PRO A 118 0.63 -10.81 -5.88
CA PRO A 118 1.84 -11.56 -6.12
C PRO A 118 2.29 -12.26 -4.83
N VAL A 119 2.68 -13.51 -4.95
CA VAL A 119 3.20 -14.32 -3.85
C VAL A 119 4.52 -14.92 -4.31
N GLU A 120 5.58 -14.64 -3.59
CA GLU A 120 6.89 -15.21 -3.90
C GLU A 120 6.87 -16.72 -3.61
N ARG A 121 7.64 -17.46 -4.40
CA ARG A 121 7.92 -18.87 -4.14
C ARG A 121 9.40 -18.98 -3.74
N PRO A 122 9.71 -18.70 -2.47
CA PRO A 122 11.10 -18.65 -2.05
C PRO A 122 11.78 -20.00 -2.28
N SER A 123 13.01 -19.99 -2.73
CA SER A 123 13.81 -21.19 -2.95
C SER A 123 14.13 -21.94 -1.64
N ILE A 124 14.08 -21.22 -0.53
CA ILE A 124 14.19 -21.72 0.85
C ILE A 124 12.83 -21.50 1.52
N LYS A 125 12.39 -22.39 2.41
CA LYS A 125 11.12 -22.24 3.14
C LYS A 125 11.15 -21.00 4.05
N GLY A 126 10.84 -19.81 3.49
CA GLY A 126 10.82 -18.52 4.15
C GLY A 126 11.31 -17.40 3.23
N ALA A 127 11.39 -16.19 3.75
CA ALA A 127 11.82 -15.00 3.01
C ALA A 127 13.15 -14.48 3.52
N ASP A 128 14.05 -14.15 2.62
CA ASP A 128 15.25 -13.37 2.89
C ASP A 128 15.13 -11.92 2.34
N CYS A 129 16.21 -11.16 2.38
CA CYS A 129 16.19 -9.78 1.85
C CYS A 129 15.92 -9.74 0.34
N TYR A 130 16.40 -10.74 -0.41
CA TYR A 130 16.21 -10.82 -1.84
C TYR A 130 14.75 -11.13 -2.20
N ASP A 131 14.11 -12.08 -1.49
CA ASP A 131 12.71 -12.41 -1.69
C ASP A 131 11.80 -11.19 -1.39
N ARG A 132 12.12 -10.43 -0.32
CA ARG A 132 11.41 -9.19 0.01
C ARG A 132 11.61 -8.07 -1.03
N TYR A 133 12.75 -8.02 -1.70
CA TYR A 133 12.97 -7.16 -2.86
C TYR A 133 12.13 -7.63 -4.06
N ARG A 134 12.22 -8.92 -4.41
CA ARG A 134 11.51 -9.51 -5.55
C ARG A 134 10.01 -9.29 -5.49
N ILE A 135 9.39 -9.57 -4.34
CA ILE A 135 7.95 -9.38 -4.18
C ILE A 135 7.52 -7.93 -4.44
N ARG A 136 8.33 -6.94 -4.02
CA ARG A 136 7.99 -5.53 -4.27
C ARG A 136 8.10 -5.14 -5.74
N VAL A 137 9.02 -5.73 -6.47
CA VAL A 137 9.11 -5.54 -7.92
C VAL A 137 7.86 -6.09 -8.61
N GLU A 138 7.40 -7.27 -8.20
CA GLU A 138 6.14 -7.85 -8.72
C GLU A 138 4.91 -7.04 -8.29
N GLU A 139 4.86 -6.53 -7.06
CA GLU A 139 3.79 -5.61 -6.61
C GLU A 139 3.72 -4.34 -7.48
N MET A 140 4.85 -3.78 -7.87
CA MET A 140 4.89 -2.63 -8.77
C MET A 140 4.31 -2.99 -10.14
N ARG A 141 4.61 -4.17 -10.66
CA ARG A 141 4.11 -4.68 -11.95
C ARG A 141 2.59 -4.88 -11.92
N VAL A 142 2.13 -5.62 -10.92
CA VAL A 142 0.70 -5.90 -10.73
C VAL A 142 -0.08 -4.60 -10.52
N SER A 143 0.41 -3.71 -9.67
CA SER A 143 -0.24 -2.42 -9.43
C SER A 143 -0.34 -1.56 -10.70
N ALA A 144 0.70 -1.55 -11.53
CA ALA A 144 0.67 -0.82 -12.80
C ALA A 144 -0.36 -1.42 -13.77
N LEU A 145 -0.47 -2.75 -13.85
CA LEU A 145 -1.49 -3.42 -14.67
C LEU A 145 -2.90 -3.12 -14.17
N MET A 146 -3.13 -3.15 -12.85
CA MET A 146 -4.41 -2.78 -12.24
C MET A 146 -4.79 -1.33 -12.57
N VAL A 147 -3.84 -0.40 -12.56
CA VAL A 147 -4.10 1.00 -12.96
C VAL A 147 -4.52 1.08 -14.42
N LEU A 148 -3.88 0.34 -15.33
CA LEU A 148 -4.26 0.30 -16.74
C LEU A 148 -5.66 -0.25 -16.94
N GLU A 149 -6.00 -1.32 -16.25
CA GLU A 149 -7.34 -1.91 -16.29
C GLU A 149 -8.40 -0.97 -15.70
N ALA A 150 -8.11 -0.35 -14.57
CA ALA A 150 -9.00 0.64 -13.97
C ALA A 150 -9.27 1.82 -14.92
N LEU A 151 -8.24 2.31 -15.63
CA LEU A 151 -8.39 3.36 -16.64
C LEU A 151 -9.29 2.94 -17.82
N ASP A 152 -9.35 1.64 -18.13
CA ASP A 152 -10.25 1.11 -19.16
C ASP A 152 -11.70 1.01 -18.68
N LYS A 153 -11.88 0.70 -17.40
CA LYS A 153 -13.17 0.51 -16.75
C LYS A 153 -13.82 1.79 -16.25
N ILE A 154 -13.11 2.94 -16.23
CA ILE A 154 -13.69 4.21 -15.81
C ILE A 154 -14.92 4.53 -16.68
N PRO A 155 -16.11 4.72 -16.08
CA PRO A 155 -17.31 5.08 -16.81
C PRO A 155 -17.12 6.38 -17.57
N ARG A 156 -17.68 6.46 -18.77
CA ARG A 156 -17.65 7.65 -19.60
C ARG A 156 -19.02 8.33 -19.57
N GLY A 157 -19.10 9.58 -19.16
CA GLY A 157 -20.33 10.36 -19.18
C GLY A 157 -20.45 11.32 -17.99
N ALA A 158 -21.28 12.33 -18.13
CA ALA A 158 -21.48 13.37 -17.13
C ALA A 158 -22.15 12.86 -15.85
N ASP A 159 -22.89 11.74 -15.93
CA ASP A 159 -23.66 11.20 -14.81
C ASP A 159 -22.86 10.29 -13.87
N THR A 160 -21.58 10.13 -14.13
CA THR A 160 -20.72 9.17 -13.41
C THR A 160 -19.82 9.80 -12.34
N TYR A 161 -19.72 11.14 -12.38
CA TYR A 161 -19.03 11.91 -11.36
C TYR A 161 -20.04 12.41 -10.32
N HIS A 162 -19.86 11.96 -9.09
CA HIS A 162 -20.57 12.54 -7.95
C HIS A 162 -19.66 13.55 -7.27
N GLU A 163 -20.01 14.83 -7.37
CA GLU A 163 -19.32 15.87 -6.64
C GLU A 163 -19.48 15.63 -5.14
N PRO A 164 -18.37 15.37 -4.41
CA PRO A 164 -18.45 15.20 -2.97
C PRO A 164 -18.77 16.54 -2.36
N GLY A 165 -19.85 16.64 -1.70
CA GLY A 165 -20.29 17.85 -1.08
C GLY A 165 -21.63 18.29 -1.58
N ASP A 166 -22.45 17.37 -2.13
CA ASP A 166 -23.86 17.61 -2.14
C ASP A 166 -24.20 18.10 -0.73
N PRO A 167 -24.57 19.39 -0.58
CA PRO A 167 -24.91 19.95 0.72
C PRO A 167 -25.93 19.10 1.47
N ALA A 168 -26.77 18.33 0.75
CA ALA A 168 -27.71 17.39 1.31
C ALA A 168 -27.04 16.15 1.96
N ILE A 169 -25.91 15.69 1.45
CA ILE A 169 -25.14 14.56 2.04
C ILE A 169 -24.33 15.08 3.23
N LEU A 170 -23.65 16.21 3.09
CA LEU A 170 -22.88 16.82 4.18
C LEU A 170 -23.77 17.35 5.31
N ALA A 171 -24.97 17.87 4.99
CA ALA A 171 -25.95 18.31 5.99
C ALA A 171 -26.57 17.14 6.76
N LYS A 172 -26.63 15.95 6.17
CA LYS A 172 -27.10 14.71 6.83
C LYS A 172 -25.98 13.96 7.56
N ALA A 173 -24.72 14.21 7.22
CA ALA A 173 -23.61 13.63 7.96
C ALA A 173 -23.60 14.24 9.37
N PRO A 174 -23.73 13.43 10.43
CA PRO A 174 -23.72 13.97 11.78
C PRO A 174 -22.37 14.64 12.02
N SER A 175 -22.40 15.89 12.45
CA SER A 175 -21.17 16.63 12.80
C SER A 175 -20.44 16.03 13.99
N ARG A 176 -21.06 15.05 14.66
CA ARG A 176 -20.55 14.30 15.81
C ARG A 176 -20.99 12.85 15.69
N ALA A 177 -20.10 11.93 15.96
CA ALA A 177 -20.46 10.52 16.11
C ALA A 177 -21.24 10.32 17.43
N PRO A 178 -22.46 9.75 17.39
CA PRO A 178 -23.25 9.50 18.58
C PRO A 178 -22.51 8.63 19.59
N GLU A 179 -22.80 8.81 20.86
CA GLU A 179 -22.28 7.95 21.91
C GLU A 179 -22.72 6.48 21.69
N GLY A 180 -21.83 5.54 21.96
CA GLY A 180 -22.09 4.11 21.76
C GLY A 180 -21.97 3.64 20.31
N THR A 181 -21.75 4.54 19.34
CA THR A 181 -21.46 4.13 17.96
C THR A 181 -19.99 3.83 17.79
N SER A 182 -19.65 2.82 17.00
CA SER A 182 -18.27 2.53 16.61
C SER A 182 -18.22 2.00 15.19
N GLY A 183 -17.08 2.17 14.56
CA GLY A 183 -16.80 1.64 13.23
C GLY A 183 -15.34 1.29 13.09
N SER A 184 -15.05 0.30 12.25
CA SER A 184 -13.71 -0.05 11.84
C SER A 184 -13.67 -0.24 10.33
N HIS A 185 -12.52 0.06 9.76
CA HIS A 185 -12.25 -0.21 8.35
C HIS A 185 -10.83 -0.74 8.20
N HIS A 186 -10.69 -1.78 7.38
CA HIS A 186 -9.42 -2.39 7.03
C HIS A 186 -9.13 -2.13 5.56
N PHE A 187 -7.88 -1.92 5.24
CA PHE A 187 -7.43 -1.75 3.86
C PHE A 187 -5.96 -2.15 3.73
N GLU A 188 -5.54 -2.47 2.51
CA GLU A 188 -4.13 -2.73 2.21
C GLU A 188 -3.43 -1.40 1.99
N ASP A 189 -2.44 -1.13 2.82
CA ASP A 189 -1.46 -0.07 2.60
C ASP A 189 -0.23 -0.65 1.89
N SER A 190 0.67 0.20 1.43
CA SER A 190 1.90 -0.19 0.72
C SER A 190 2.78 -1.20 1.49
N ARG A 191 2.61 -1.29 2.79
CA ARG A 191 3.39 -2.15 3.71
C ARG A 191 2.59 -3.29 4.31
N GLY A 192 1.30 -3.34 4.04
CA GLY A 192 0.42 -4.39 4.51
C GLY A 192 -0.92 -3.88 5.04
N GLU A 193 -1.63 -4.73 5.74
CA GLU A 193 -2.96 -4.43 6.24
C GLU A 193 -2.93 -3.35 7.33
N SER A 194 -3.61 -2.26 7.08
CA SER A 194 -3.90 -1.19 8.03
C SER A 194 -5.35 -1.26 8.50
N MET A 195 -5.62 -0.84 9.75
CA MET A 195 -6.98 -0.74 10.30
C MET A 195 -7.14 0.56 11.08
N PHE A 196 -8.28 1.18 10.88
CA PHE A 196 -8.76 2.27 11.74
C PHE A 196 -10.00 1.82 12.51
N TYR A 197 -10.02 2.04 13.80
CA TYR A 197 -11.19 1.89 14.65
C TYR A 197 -11.49 3.21 15.36
N LEU A 198 -12.74 3.63 15.30
CA LEU A 198 -13.23 4.84 15.95
C LEU A 198 -14.47 4.55 16.76
N ALA A 199 -14.54 5.12 17.96
CA ALA A 199 -15.74 5.11 18.80
C ALA A 199 -16.24 6.54 19.01
N GLY A 200 -17.56 6.74 18.90
CA GLY A 200 -18.21 8.03 19.05
C GLY A 200 -18.09 8.60 20.46
N GLY A 201 -17.85 9.90 20.57
CA GLY A 201 -17.66 10.60 21.85
C GLY A 201 -18.92 11.14 22.50
N GLY A 202 -20.05 11.15 21.78
CA GLY A 202 -21.29 11.73 22.26
C GLY A 202 -21.23 13.25 22.43
N GLU A 203 -22.26 13.83 23.02
CA GLU A 203 -22.40 15.29 23.16
C GLU A 203 -21.34 15.92 24.07
N GLY A 204 -20.92 15.21 25.12
CA GLY A 204 -19.96 15.72 26.10
C GLY A 204 -18.54 15.91 25.60
N ARG A 205 -18.17 15.33 24.44
CA ARG A 205 -16.82 15.41 23.86
C ARG A 205 -16.72 16.26 22.59
N GLY A 206 -17.79 16.92 22.19
CA GLY A 206 -17.79 17.75 20.99
C GLY A 206 -17.59 16.93 19.72
N LYS A 207 -16.58 17.29 18.90
CA LYS A 207 -16.24 16.59 17.65
C LYS A 207 -15.18 15.52 17.84
N MET A 208 -14.66 15.30 19.06
CA MET A 208 -13.60 14.35 19.32
C MET A 208 -14.16 12.93 19.51
N PRO A 209 -13.51 11.89 18.97
CA PRO A 209 -13.91 10.52 19.25
C PRO A 209 -13.67 10.17 20.74
N TYR A 210 -14.44 9.23 21.25
CA TYR A 210 -14.17 8.63 22.57
C TYR A 210 -12.86 7.85 22.56
N ARG A 211 -12.65 7.09 21.49
CA ARG A 211 -11.45 6.29 21.28
C ARG A 211 -11.14 6.21 19.78
N ALA A 212 -9.86 6.34 19.46
CA ALA A 212 -9.30 5.98 18.16
C ALA A 212 -8.22 4.91 18.38
N SER A 213 -8.18 3.91 17.52
CA SER A 213 -7.11 2.90 17.50
C SER A 213 -6.71 2.66 16.05
N ILE A 214 -5.43 2.68 15.79
CA ILE A 214 -4.86 2.50 14.47
C ILE A 214 -3.92 1.28 14.53
N ARG A 215 -4.20 0.27 13.70
CA ARG A 215 -3.27 -0.80 13.44
C ARG A 215 -2.42 -0.38 12.25
N SER A 216 -1.13 -0.23 12.48
CA SER A 216 -0.14 0.00 11.43
C SER A 216 0.63 -1.29 11.19
N PRO A 217 0.82 -1.75 9.95
CA PRO A 217 1.62 -2.92 9.65
C PRO A 217 3.07 -2.76 10.11
N MET A 218 3.64 -1.56 10.04
CA MET A 218 5.03 -1.33 10.43
C MET A 218 5.26 -1.35 11.94
N PHE A 219 4.25 -0.99 12.74
CA PHE A 219 4.34 -1.12 14.20
C PHE A 219 4.58 -2.58 14.64
N ILE A 220 4.07 -3.52 13.85
CA ILE A 220 4.27 -4.97 14.06
C ILE A 220 5.55 -5.46 13.40
N THR A 221 5.83 -4.97 12.18
CA THR A 221 6.93 -5.48 11.35
C THR A 221 8.30 -5.05 11.88
N ILE A 222 8.46 -3.85 12.42
CA ILE A 222 9.76 -3.37 12.95
C ILE A 222 10.28 -4.22 14.12
N PRO A 223 9.48 -4.51 15.17
CA PRO A 223 9.90 -5.43 16.22
C PRO A 223 10.25 -6.82 15.70
N TYR A 224 9.50 -7.31 14.70
CA TYR A 224 9.81 -8.59 14.05
C TYR A 224 11.13 -8.53 13.27
N ALA A 225 11.37 -7.46 12.50
CA ALA A 225 12.62 -7.25 11.79
C ALA A 225 13.85 -7.28 12.72
N SER A 226 13.71 -6.76 13.94
CA SER A 226 14.78 -6.81 14.94
C SER A 226 15.17 -8.24 15.32
N LYS A 227 14.22 -9.17 15.35
CA LYS A 227 14.49 -10.60 15.57
C LYS A 227 15.24 -11.23 14.40
N CYS A 228 14.91 -10.82 13.17
CA CYS A 228 15.55 -11.31 11.96
C CYS A 228 17.01 -10.83 11.81
N MET A 229 17.46 -9.88 12.63
CA MET A 229 18.84 -9.41 12.64
C MET A 229 19.76 -10.25 13.51
N VAL A 230 19.19 -11.02 14.45
CA VAL A 230 19.97 -11.81 15.41
C VAL A 230 20.72 -12.93 14.68
N GLY A 231 22.03 -12.99 14.90
CA GLY A 231 22.92 -13.97 14.27
C GLY A 231 23.59 -13.50 12.97
N TYR A 232 23.21 -12.33 12.45
CA TYR A 232 23.86 -11.71 11.28
C TYR A 232 24.91 -10.68 11.67
N LYS A 233 25.75 -10.28 10.71
CA LYS A 233 26.78 -9.26 10.94
C LYS A 233 26.15 -7.89 11.11
N VAL A 234 26.78 -7.02 11.88
CA VAL A 234 26.34 -5.60 12.03
C VAL A 234 26.23 -4.90 10.67
N ALA A 235 27.13 -5.25 9.73
CA ALA A 235 27.10 -4.73 8.36
C ALA A 235 25.86 -5.18 7.53
N ASP A 236 25.11 -6.19 7.97
CA ASP A 236 23.91 -6.67 7.30
C ASP A 236 22.64 -5.97 7.80
N ILE A 237 22.70 -5.32 8.97
CA ILE A 237 21.56 -4.63 9.58
C ILE A 237 20.88 -3.65 8.62
N PRO A 238 21.60 -2.76 7.90
CA PRO A 238 20.96 -1.85 6.95
C PRO A 238 20.22 -2.57 5.81
N ALA A 239 20.79 -3.67 5.31
CA ALA A 239 20.16 -4.48 4.25
C ALA A 239 18.91 -5.18 4.77
N ILE A 240 18.97 -5.79 5.96
CA ILE A 240 17.83 -6.46 6.59
C ILE A 240 16.73 -5.44 6.86
N MET A 241 17.03 -4.34 7.55
CA MET A 241 16.04 -3.31 7.87
C MET A 241 15.44 -2.70 6.60
N GLY A 242 16.28 -2.31 5.64
CA GLY A 242 15.84 -1.75 4.35
C GLY A 242 14.92 -2.69 3.57
N SER A 243 15.17 -4.01 3.64
CA SER A 243 14.33 -5.00 2.96
C SER A 243 12.91 -5.10 3.52
N PHE A 244 12.68 -4.72 4.79
CA PHE A 244 11.35 -4.64 5.38
C PHE A 244 10.59 -3.36 5.02
N ASP A 245 11.23 -2.40 4.33
CA ASP A 245 10.66 -1.10 3.92
C ASP A 245 10.07 -0.29 5.10
N PRO A 246 10.89 0.08 6.12
CA PRO A 246 10.38 0.73 7.31
C PRO A 246 9.83 2.14 7.03
N CYS A 247 8.64 2.43 7.51
CA CYS A 247 8.06 3.76 7.56
C CYS A 247 7.90 4.20 9.00
N ILE A 248 8.70 5.18 9.42
CA ILE A 248 8.69 5.64 10.81
C ILE A 248 7.41 6.42 11.14
N GLY A 249 6.93 7.25 10.19
CA GLY A 249 5.67 7.98 10.37
C GLY A 249 4.46 7.05 10.54
N GLU A 250 4.41 5.95 9.78
CA GLU A 250 3.39 4.92 9.93
C GLU A 250 3.52 4.16 11.26
N THR A 251 4.74 3.93 11.72
CA THR A 251 5.02 3.26 13.00
C THR A 251 4.57 4.10 14.18
N ASP A 252 4.74 5.41 14.10
CA ASP A 252 4.42 6.37 15.16
C ASP A 252 2.91 6.68 15.27
N ARG A 253 2.11 6.45 14.24
CA ARG A 253 0.62 6.54 14.17
C ARG A 253 0.06 7.93 14.37
#